data_234553cbb45faa7f6b88f674906acfeb
#
_entry.id   234553cbb45faa7f6b88f674906acfeb
#
_cell.length_a   1.000
_cell.length_b   1.000
_cell.length_c   1.000
_cell.angle_alpha   90.00
_cell.angle_beta   90.00
_cell.angle_gamma   90.00
#
_symmetry.space_group_name_H-M   'P 1'
#
loop_
_entity.id
_entity.type
_entity.pdbx_description
1 polymer ?
#
loop_
_entity_poly.entity_id
_entity_poly.type
_entity_poly.pdbx_seq_one_letter_code
_entity_poly.pdbx_strand_id
1 'polypeptide(L)'
;EARNLAPLPGDVDFTVGASVAMPGLTAWQGLVEHGRLQAGQSLLVHGAAGAVGSMVTQLAREFGAYVIGTGRAADRQKALDFGAQQFVDLDNEVLEDVGGVDLVFDVIGGDIGKRSAGLIRAGGTLVSIVGPPEARPADGLAVDFVVESDRAQLSEIVQRVRDGRLRTNIGNVATLDDAVTALNPTERRSGKTIIRVRP
;
A
#
# COMPACT_ATOMS: atom_id res chain seq x y z
N GLU A 1 22.14 -2.00 11.45
CA GLU A 1 22.98 -3.14 11.10
C GLU A 1 23.06 -3.29 9.58
N ALA A 2 24.24 -3.70 9.03
CA ALA A 2 24.44 -3.82 7.58
C ALA A 2 23.45 -4.78 6.89
N ARG A 3 22.97 -5.78 7.62
CA ARG A 3 21.95 -6.73 7.11
C ARG A 3 20.61 -6.08 6.77
N ASN A 4 20.35 -4.88 7.29
CA ASN A 4 19.09 -4.14 7.04
C ASN A 4 19.24 -3.11 5.90
N LEU A 5 20.42 -3.03 5.27
CA LEU A 5 20.72 -2.04 4.24
C LEU A 5 20.77 -2.71 2.87
N ALA A 6 19.98 -2.21 1.93
CA ALA A 6 20.08 -2.54 0.52
C ALA A 6 20.83 -1.42 -0.22
N PRO A 7 21.71 -1.73 -1.20
CA PRO A 7 22.31 -0.71 -2.03
C PRO A 7 21.26 0.05 -2.83
N LEU A 8 21.38 1.36 -2.89
CA LEU A 8 20.61 2.17 -3.84
C LEU A 8 21.41 2.23 -5.15
N PRO A 9 20.86 1.76 -6.30
CA PRO A 9 21.53 1.89 -7.58
C PRO A 9 21.80 3.36 -7.93
N GLY A 10 22.95 3.64 -8.56
CA GLY A 10 23.41 5.01 -8.85
C GLY A 10 22.51 5.80 -9.82
N ASP A 11 21.64 5.11 -10.53
CA ASP A 11 20.64 5.67 -11.45
C ASP A 11 19.26 5.87 -10.80
N VAL A 12 19.12 5.58 -9.50
CA VAL A 12 17.90 5.84 -8.71
C VAL A 12 18.11 7.08 -7.83
N ASP A 13 17.30 8.11 -8.03
CA ASP A 13 17.37 9.36 -7.26
C ASP A 13 17.13 9.11 -5.76
N PHE A 14 17.81 9.86 -4.89
CA PHE A 14 17.69 9.73 -3.44
C PHE A 14 16.28 10.02 -2.92
N THR A 15 15.53 10.91 -3.56
CA THR A 15 14.13 11.20 -3.20
C THR A 15 13.25 9.98 -3.44
N VAL A 16 13.49 9.29 -4.56
CA VAL A 16 12.84 8.02 -4.89
C VAL A 16 13.25 6.96 -3.86
N GLY A 17 14.56 6.78 -3.62
CA GLY A 17 15.07 5.82 -2.64
C GLY A 17 14.48 6.01 -1.24
N ALA A 18 14.38 7.25 -0.76
CA ALA A 18 13.77 7.58 0.53
C ALA A 18 12.27 7.26 0.61
N SER A 19 11.58 7.22 -0.53
CA SER A 19 10.14 6.94 -0.59
C SER A 19 9.81 5.44 -0.66
N VAL A 20 10.78 4.57 -0.93
CA VAL A 20 10.57 3.16 -1.28
C VAL A 20 10.53 2.23 -0.06
N ALA A 21 11.48 2.37 0.87
CA ALA A 21 11.80 1.31 1.84
C ALA A 21 10.60 0.88 2.67
N MET A 22 10.01 1.78 3.43
CA MET A 22 8.88 1.44 4.31
C MET A 22 7.63 1.02 3.51
N PRO A 23 7.11 1.82 2.54
CA PRO A 23 5.90 1.45 1.82
C PRO A 23 6.07 0.18 0.99
N GLY A 24 7.24 -0.01 0.38
CA GLY A 24 7.52 -1.18 -0.45
C GLY A 24 7.60 -2.46 0.37
N LEU A 25 8.37 -2.46 1.48
CA LEU A 25 8.44 -3.61 2.38
C LEU A 25 7.09 -3.94 3.00
N THR A 26 6.33 -2.91 3.44
CA THR A 26 4.98 -3.12 3.98
C THR A 26 4.07 -3.79 2.94
N ALA A 27 4.09 -3.31 1.71
CA ALA A 27 3.30 -3.91 0.64
C ALA A 27 3.74 -5.33 0.33
N TRP A 28 5.05 -5.57 0.22
CA TRP A 28 5.60 -6.89 -0.05
C TRP A 28 5.22 -7.91 1.03
N GLN A 29 5.55 -7.61 2.29
CA GLN A 29 5.29 -8.53 3.40
C GLN A 29 3.80 -8.77 3.59
N GLY A 30 2.98 -7.73 3.48
CA GLY A 30 1.54 -7.86 3.59
C GLY A 30 0.91 -8.69 2.48
N LEU A 31 1.42 -8.62 1.25
CA LEU A 31 0.91 -9.42 0.13
C LEU A 31 1.45 -10.85 0.13
N VAL A 32 2.77 -11.02 0.36
CA VAL A 32 3.45 -12.30 0.16
C VAL A 32 3.44 -13.15 1.42
N GLU A 33 3.85 -12.59 2.56
CA GLU A 33 4.04 -13.36 3.79
C GLU A 33 2.73 -13.54 4.56
N HIS A 34 1.97 -12.45 4.70
CA HIS A 34 0.74 -12.45 5.51
C HIS A 34 -0.49 -12.76 4.68
N GLY A 35 -0.66 -12.10 3.53
CA GLY A 35 -1.79 -12.28 2.63
C GLY A 35 -1.70 -13.51 1.73
N ARG A 36 -0.49 -14.00 1.47
CA ARG A 36 -0.19 -15.15 0.59
C ARG A 36 -0.91 -15.06 -0.75
N LEU A 37 -0.94 -13.84 -1.32
CA LEU A 37 -1.66 -13.53 -2.55
C LEU A 37 -1.21 -14.44 -3.70
N GLN A 38 -2.17 -15.01 -4.43
CA GLN A 38 -1.93 -15.86 -5.59
C GLN A 38 -2.45 -15.18 -6.86
N ALA A 39 -1.85 -15.53 -7.99
CA ALA A 39 -2.35 -15.09 -9.30
C ALA A 39 -3.80 -15.52 -9.51
N GLY A 40 -4.61 -14.64 -10.08
CA GLY A 40 -6.03 -14.86 -10.33
C GLY A 40 -6.95 -14.53 -9.14
N GLN A 41 -6.40 -14.29 -7.94
CA GLN A 41 -7.20 -13.85 -6.80
C GLN A 41 -7.62 -12.38 -6.91
N SER A 42 -8.69 -12.03 -6.19
CA SER A 42 -9.20 -10.67 -6.04
C SER A 42 -8.70 -10.04 -4.75
N LEU A 43 -8.17 -8.81 -4.87
CA LEU A 43 -7.65 -8.02 -3.77
C LEU A 43 -8.41 -6.69 -3.65
N LEU A 44 -8.93 -6.40 -2.47
CA LEU A 44 -9.46 -5.08 -2.10
C LEU A 44 -8.39 -4.31 -1.33
N VAL A 45 -8.02 -3.13 -1.85
CA VAL A 45 -6.99 -2.26 -1.24
C VAL A 45 -7.63 -0.99 -0.73
N HIS A 46 -7.67 -0.80 0.58
CA HIS A 46 -8.09 0.47 1.15
C HIS A 46 -6.98 1.51 1.03
N GLY A 47 -7.34 2.75 0.63
CA GLY A 47 -6.39 3.81 0.41
C GLY A 47 -5.41 3.54 -0.75
N ALA A 48 -5.90 2.98 -1.84
CA ALA A 48 -5.11 2.53 -3.01
C ALA A 48 -4.21 3.60 -3.64
N ALA A 49 -4.56 4.89 -3.52
CA ALA A 49 -3.75 6.02 -3.99
C ALA A 49 -2.77 6.56 -2.95
N GLY A 50 -2.70 5.97 -1.75
CA GLY A 50 -1.77 6.36 -0.69
C GLY A 50 -0.34 5.86 -0.90
N ALA A 51 0.57 6.16 0.03
CA ALA A 51 1.97 5.75 -0.08
C ALA A 51 2.14 4.22 -0.08
N VAL A 52 1.48 3.51 0.85
CA VAL A 52 1.50 2.03 0.91
C VAL A 52 0.55 1.44 -0.11
N GLY A 53 -0.70 1.94 -0.19
CA GLY A 53 -1.72 1.37 -1.07
C GLY A 53 -1.32 1.38 -2.55
N SER A 54 -0.58 2.40 -3.02
CA SER A 54 -0.07 2.42 -4.39
C SER A 54 0.99 1.35 -4.66
N MET A 55 1.82 1.01 -3.67
CA MET A 55 2.78 -0.10 -3.79
C MET A 55 2.05 -1.45 -3.78
N VAL A 56 1.06 -1.61 -2.89
CA VAL A 56 0.21 -2.81 -2.83
C VAL A 56 -0.48 -3.04 -4.17
N THR A 57 -1.11 -1.99 -4.73
CA THR A 57 -1.83 -2.05 -6.01
C THR A 57 -0.92 -2.52 -7.15
N GLN A 58 0.25 -1.92 -7.28
CA GLN A 58 1.21 -2.25 -8.35
C GLN A 58 1.77 -3.66 -8.22
N LEU A 59 2.23 -4.04 -7.01
CA LEU A 59 2.77 -5.38 -6.77
C LEU A 59 1.72 -6.46 -6.97
N ALA A 60 0.50 -6.27 -6.47
CA ALA A 60 -0.58 -7.22 -6.66
C ALA A 60 -0.92 -7.42 -8.14
N ARG A 61 -0.91 -6.34 -8.93
CA ARG A 61 -1.06 -6.43 -10.40
C ARG A 61 0.06 -7.20 -11.06
N GLU A 62 1.32 -6.95 -10.67
CA GLU A 62 2.48 -7.71 -11.17
C GLU A 62 2.35 -9.21 -10.81
N PHE A 63 1.80 -9.53 -9.66
CA PHE A 63 1.55 -10.91 -9.21
C PHE A 63 0.31 -11.56 -9.87
N GLY A 64 -0.40 -10.84 -10.75
CA GLY A 64 -1.53 -11.37 -11.50
C GLY A 64 -2.88 -11.33 -10.77
N ALA A 65 -3.02 -10.53 -9.72
CA ALA A 65 -4.28 -10.37 -9.00
C ALA A 65 -5.22 -9.37 -9.70
N TYR A 66 -6.53 -9.54 -9.45
CA TYR A 66 -7.54 -8.52 -9.77
C TYR A 66 -7.63 -7.53 -8.60
N VAL A 67 -7.30 -6.27 -8.85
CA VAL A 67 -7.19 -5.26 -7.79
C VAL A 67 -8.36 -4.29 -7.84
N ILE A 68 -9.06 -4.19 -6.71
CA ILE A 68 -10.11 -3.20 -6.44
C ILE A 68 -9.53 -2.20 -5.44
N GLY A 69 -9.35 -0.95 -5.87
CA GLY A 69 -8.91 0.12 -4.98
C GLY A 69 -10.08 0.83 -4.31
N THR A 70 -9.86 1.37 -3.11
CA THR A 70 -10.81 2.29 -2.49
C THR A 70 -10.12 3.56 -2.02
N GLY A 71 -10.91 4.62 -1.88
CA GLY A 71 -10.47 5.93 -1.41
C GLY A 71 -11.56 6.96 -1.58
N ARG A 72 -11.20 8.23 -1.68
CA ARG A 72 -12.13 9.31 -2.02
C ARG A 72 -12.19 9.52 -3.54
N ALA A 73 -13.23 10.17 -4.03
CA ALA A 73 -13.40 10.47 -5.47
C ALA A 73 -12.12 11.03 -6.12
N ALA A 74 -11.42 11.96 -5.44
CA ALA A 74 -10.20 12.58 -5.94
C ALA A 74 -9.01 11.60 -6.10
N ASP A 75 -9.05 10.46 -5.44
CA ASP A 75 -8.01 9.43 -5.48
C ASP A 75 -8.23 8.43 -6.64
N ARG A 76 -9.42 8.42 -7.28
CA ARG A 76 -9.82 7.42 -8.28
C ARG A 76 -8.82 7.28 -9.42
N GLN A 77 -8.55 8.37 -10.14
CA GLN A 77 -7.69 8.32 -11.31
C GLN A 77 -6.29 7.83 -10.94
N LYS A 78 -5.75 8.31 -9.83
CA LYS A 78 -4.44 7.91 -9.35
C LYS A 78 -4.36 6.42 -8.98
N ALA A 79 -5.39 5.86 -8.37
CA ALA A 79 -5.47 4.43 -8.07
C ALA A 79 -5.50 3.59 -9.36
N LEU A 80 -6.29 4.02 -10.35
CA LEU A 80 -6.33 3.38 -11.67
C LEU A 80 -4.98 3.46 -12.39
N ASP A 81 -4.31 4.59 -12.34
CA ASP A 81 -2.97 4.79 -12.94
C ASP A 81 -1.89 3.89 -12.27
N PHE A 82 -2.07 3.51 -11.01
CA PHE A 82 -1.26 2.51 -10.31
C PHE A 82 -1.67 1.08 -10.61
N GLY A 83 -2.74 0.85 -11.37
CA GLY A 83 -3.12 -0.47 -11.85
C GLY A 83 -4.35 -1.09 -11.19
N ALA A 84 -5.11 -0.36 -10.35
CA ALA A 84 -6.42 -0.83 -9.92
C ALA A 84 -7.32 -0.98 -11.15
N GLN A 85 -8.07 -2.09 -11.23
CA GLN A 85 -9.00 -2.34 -12.32
C GLN A 85 -10.40 -1.83 -12.01
N GLN A 86 -10.70 -1.68 -10.74
CA GLN A 86 -11.93 -1.09 -10.22
C GLN A 86 -11.58 -0.16 -9.07
N PHE A 87 -12.41 0.86 -8.85
CA PHE A 87 -12.25 1.77 -7.72
C PHE A 87 -13.62 2.10 -7.12
N VAL A 88 -13.69 2.07 -5.80
CA VAL A 88 -14.86 2.43 -5.00
C VAL A 88 -14.58 3.73 -4.25
N ASP A 89 -15.43 4.73 -4.47
CA ASP A 89 -15.41 5.98 -3.71
C ASP A 89 -16.18 5.79 -2.40
N LEU A 90 -15.43 5.72 -1.30
CA LEU A 90 -15.98 5.42 0.03
C LEU A 90 -16.95 6.49 0.56
N ASP A 91 -16.94 7.70 0.00
CA ASP A 91 -17.85 8.77 0.39
C ASP A 91 -19.21 8.70 -0.34
N ASN A 92 -19.27 8.07 -1.53
CA ASN A 92 -20.43 8.12 -2.41
C ASN A 92 -20.91 6.75 -2.94
N GLU A 93 -20.11 5.69 -2.79
CA GLU A 93 -20.42 4.36 -3.30
C GLU A 93 -20.50 3.33 -2.17
N VAL A 94 -21.26 2.26 -2.37
CA VAL A 94 -21.45 1.20 -1.36
C VAL A 94 -20.29 0.21 -1.48
N LEU A 95 -19.52 0.08 -0.39
CA LEU A 95 -18.36 -0.81 -0.36
C LEU A 95 -18.76 -2.27 -0.65
N GLU A 96 -19.90 -2.70 -0.16
CA GLU A 96 -20.42 -4.07 -0.26
C GLU A 96 -20.75 -4.49 -1.69
N ASP A 97 -20.91 -3.54 -2.61
CA ASP A 97 -21.18 -3.82 -4.02
C ASP A 97 -19.97 -4.43 -4.77
N VAL A 98 -18.76 -4.43 -4.15
CA VAL A 98 -17.61 -5.13 -4.74
C VAL A 98 -17.78 -6.66 -4.74
N GLY A 99 -18.71 -7.18 -3.94
CA GLY A 99 -18.90 -8.61 -3.75
C GLY A 99 -17.76 -9.26 -2.94
N GLY A 100 -17.68 -10.59 -2.98
CA GLY A 100 -16.66 -11.31 -2.23
C GLY A 100 -15.25 -11.17 -2.83
N VAL A 101 -14.23 -11.01 -1.97
CA VAL A 101 -12.81 -10.93 -2.32
C VAL A 101 -11.97 -11.97 -1.59
N ASP A 102 -10.80 -12.31 -2.13
CA ASP A 102 -9.91 -13.31 -1.52
C ASP A 102 -8.97 -12.68 -0.49
N LEU A 103 -8.60 -11.41 -0.70
CA LEU A 103 -7.72 -10.66 0.20
C LEU A 103 -8.23 -9.23 0.36
N VAL A 104 -8.18 -8.72 1.59
CA VAL A 104 -8.31 -7.29 1.90
C VAL A 104 -6.99 -6.80 2.46
N PHE A 105 -6.47 -5.69 1.91
CA PHE A 105 -5.32 -4.97 2.46
C PHE A 105 -5.79 -3.62 3.01
N ASP A 106 -5.80 -3.52 4.33
CA ASP A 106 -6.36 -2.36 5.04
C ASP A 106 -5.28 -1.43 5.58
N VAL A 107 -5.25 -0.18 5.05
CA VAL A 107 -4.39 0.90 5.53
C VAL A 107 -5.19 2.04 6.19
N ILE A 108 -6.49 1.86 6.41
CA ILE A 108 -7.41 2.88 6.95
C ILE A 108 -7.90 2.50 8.36
N GLY A 109 -8.33 1.26 8.54
CA GLY A 109 -8.89 0.75 9.79
C GLY A 109 -10.33 1.22 10.09
N GLY A 110 -10.73 1.10 11.36
CA GLY A 110 -12.01 1.54 11.86
C GLY A 110 -13.20 0.86 11.18
N ASP A 111 -14.25 1.61 10.91
CA ASP A 111 -15.49 1.09 10.33
C ASP A 111 -15.29 0.44 8.95
N ILE A 112 -14.41 0.98 8.13
CA ILE A 112 -14.09 0.41 6.81
C ILE A 112 -13.47 -0.99 6.97
N GLY A 113 -12.51 -1.15 7.87
CA GLY A 113 -11.91 -2.46 8.18
C GLY A 113 -12.93 -3.47 8.70
N LYS A 114 -13.88 -3.04 9.58
CA LYS A 114 -14.95 -3.89 10.08
C LYS A 114 -15.86 -4.40 8.96
N ARG A 115 -16.35 -3.50 8.12
CA ARG A 115 -17.23 -3.83 6.99
C ARG A 115 -16.55 -4.79 6.02
N SER A 116 -15.26 -4.60 5.78
CA SER A 116 -14.48 -5.42 4.84
C SER A 116 -14.30 -6.86 5.29
N ALA A 117 -14.36 -7.15 6.59
CA ALA A 117 -14.30 -8.53 7.09
C ALA A 117 -15.46 -9.39 6.55
N GLY A 118 -16.63 -8.78 6.32
CA GLY A 118 -17.81 -9.44 5.74
C GLY A 118 -17.70 -9.70 4.23
N LEU A 119 -16.74 -9.08 3.54
CA LEU A 119 -16.53 -9.25 2.11
C LEU A 119 -15.54 -10.36 1.77
N ILE A 120 -14.88 -10.92 2.77
CA ILE A 120 -13.84 -11.92 2.56
C ILE A 120 -14.50 -13.29 2.32
N ARG A 121 -14.13 -13.92 1.21
CA ARG A 121 -14.55 -15.28 0.88
C ARG A 121 -13.99 -16.29 1.88
N ALA A 122 -14.62 -17.46 1.96
CA ALA A 122 -14.12 -18.57 2.75
C ALA A 122 -12.65 -18.88 2.44
N GLY A 123 -11.82 -19.00 3.48
CA GLY A 123 -10.38 -19.21 3.37
C GLY A 123 -9.56 -17.95 3.04
N GLY A 124 -10.20 -16.79 2.83
CA GLY A 124 -9.50 -15.53 2.52
C GLY A 124 -8.88 -14.85 3.73
N THR A 125 -8.21 -13.70 3.50
CA THR A 125 -7.44 -13.02 4.54
C THR A 125 -7.74 -11.52 4.58
N LEU A 126 -7.84 -10.96 5.79
CA LEU A 126 -7.78 -9.52 6.07
C LEU A 126 -6.39 -9.21 6.63
N VAL A 127 -5.62 -8.40 5.92
CA VAL A 127 -4.32 -7.89 6.37
C VAL A 127 -4.48 -6.41 6.73
N SER A 128 -4.14 -6.04 7.97
CA SER A 128 -4.18 -4.66 8.46
C SER A 128 -2.78 -4.18 8.85
N ILE A 129 -2.49 -2.91 8.58
CA ILE A 129 -1.26 -2.23 9.01
C ILE A 129 -1.51 -1.08 9.99
N VAL A 130 -2.76 -0.90 10.40
CA VAL A 130 -3.16 0.16 11.32
C VAL A 130 -3.43 -0.36 12.74
N GLY A 131 -3.22 -1.64 12.94
CA GLY A 131 -3.41 -2.35 14.21
C GLY A 131 -4.32 -3.57 14.07
N PRO A 132 -4.61 -4.26 15.18
CA PRO A 132 -5.42 -5.46 15.17
C PRO A 132 -6.81 -5.18 14.57
N PRO A 133 -7.26 -6.00 13.60
CA PRO A 133 -8.58 -5.87 13.01
C PRO A 133 -9.69 -6.00 14.05
N GLU A 134 -10.61 -5.03 14.06
CA GLU A 134 -11.74 -5.01 15.00
C GLU A 134 -12.83 -6.06 14.63
N ALA A 135 -12.83 -6.56 13.41
CA ALA A 135 -13.69 -7.65 12.95
C ALA A 135 -12.86 -8.70 12.21
N ARG A 136 -13.35 -9.95 12.23
CA ARG A 136 -12.69 -11.07 11.56
C ARG A 136 -13.62 -11.68 10.51
N PRO A 137 -13.08 -12.22 9.40
CA PRO A 137 -13.87 -13.04 8.47
C PRO A 137 -14.51 -14.20 9.19
N ALA A 138 -15.71 -14.60 8.76
CA ALA A 138 -16.43 -15.75 9.35
C ALA A 138 -15.66 -17.07 9.13
N ASP A 139 -15.00 -17.20 7.97
CA ASP A 139 -14.13 -18.33 7.62
C ASP A 139 -12.90 -17.77 6.89
N GLY A 140 -11.85 -17.50 7.66
CA GLY A 140 -10.63 -16.89 7.12
C GLY A 140 -9.70 -16.36 8.20
N LEU A 141 -8.68 -15.63 7.77
CA LEU A 141 -7.68 -15.07 8.65
C LEU A 141 -7.84 -13.54 8.76
N ALA A 142 -7.55 -13.02 9.95
CA ALA A 142 -7.37 -11.58 10.17
C ALA A 142 -6.01 -11.39 10.86
N VAL A 143 -5.11 -10.67 10.20
CA VAL A 143 -3.72 -10.49 10.60
C VAL A 143 -3.39 -9.00 10.62
N ASP A 144 -2.75 -8.56 11.69
CA ASP A 144 -2.01 -7.30 11.72
C ASP A 144 -0.52 -7.59 11.81
N PHE A 145 0.28 -6.67 11.27
CA PHE A 145 1.73 -6.79 11.34
C PHE A 145 2.43 -5.43 11.36
N VAL A 146 3.63 -5.44 11.88
CA VAL A 146 4.58 -4.32 11.78
C VAL A 146 5.66 -4.74 10.79
N VAL A 147 5.93 -3.88 9.81
CA VAL A 147 6.93 -4.15 8.78
C VAL A 147 8.32 -4.37 9.40
N GLU A 148 9.00 -5.39 8.95
CA GLU A 148 10.37 -5.70 9.36
C GLU A 148 11.37 -5.34 8.27
N SER A 149 12.60 -5.02 8.69
CA SER A 149 13.69 -4.75 7.76
C SER A 149 14.19 -6.06 7.15
N ASP A 150 14.07 -6.20 5.84
CA ASP A 150 14.62 -7.32 5.06
C ASP A 150 15.39 -6.81 3.85
N ARG A 151 16.69 -7.10 3.82
CA ARG A 151 17.58 -6.65 2.75
C ARG A 151 17.25 -7.29 1.40
N ALA A 152 16.89 -8.56 1.37
CA ALA A 152 16.62 -9.27 0.13
C ALA A 152 15.33 -8.73 -0.52
N GLN A 153 14.27 -8.60 0.27
CA GLN A 153 13.01 -8.02 -0.18
C GLN A 153 13.20 -6.56 -0.63
N LEU A 154 13.94 -5.76 0.16
CA LEU A 154 14.20 -4.37 -0.22
C LEU A 154 15.00 -4.27 -1.52
N SER A 155 15.96 -5.14 -1.75
CA SER A 155 16.73 -5.19 -3.00
C SER A 155 15.82 -5.52 -4.19
N GLU A 156 14.90 -6.47 -4.05
CA GLU A 156 13.90 -6.82 -5.06
C GLU A 156 12.97 -5.64 -5.39
N ILE A 157 12.54 -4.90 -4.37
CA ILE A 157 11.68 -3.73 -4.53
C ILE A 157 12.44 -2.60 -5.24
N VAL A 158 13.66 -2.31 -4.82
CA VAL A 158 14.50 -1.26 -5.43
C VAL A 158 14.80 -1.60 -6.90
N GLN A 159 15.05 -2.88 -7.22
CA GLN A 159 15.25 -3.29 -8.59
C GLN A 159 14.00 -3.08 -9.46
N ARG A 160 12.80 -3.34 -8.95
CA ARG A 160 11.53 -3.04 -9.65
C ARG A 160 11.36 -1.55 -9.92
N VAL A 161 11.75 -0.71 -8.97
CA VAL A 161 11.72 0.74 -9.14
C VAL A 161 12.70 1.18 -10.23
N ARG A 162 13.93 0.66 -10.20
CA ARG A 162 14.94 0.92 -11.21
C ARG A 162 14.48 0.54 -12.61
N ASP A 163 13.85 -0.64 -12.74
CA ASP A 163 13.37 -1.16 -14.02
C ASP A 163 12.05 -0.50 -14.48
N GLY A 164 11.49 0.44 -13.72
CA GLY A 164 10.23 1.12 -14.02
C GLY A 164 8.98 0.26 -13.83
N ARG A 165 9.11 -0.95 -13.26
CA ARG A 165 7.98 -1.85 -12.95
C ARG A 165 7.19 -1.41 -11.72
N LEU A 166 7.85 -0.66 -10.82
CA LEU A 166 7.24 -0.11 -9.62
C LEU A 166 7.53 1.40 -9.54
N ARG A 167 6.50 2.21 -9.44
CA ARG A 167 6.61 3.67 -9.33
C ARG A 167 6.33 4.11 -7.90
N THR A 168 7.12 5.04 -7.39
CA THR A 168 6.90 5.63 -6.07
C THR A 168 5.82 6.69 -6.10
N ASN A 169 5.10 6.83 -5.01
CA ASN A 169 4.07 7.84 -4.84
C ASN A 169 4.57 8.94 -3.90
N ILE A 170 5.28 9.93 -4.46
CA ILE A 170 5.79 11.08 -3.72
C ILE A 170 4.76 12.20 -3.82
N GLY A 171 4.21 12.62 -2.68
CA GLY A 171 3.21 13.68 -2.60
C GLY A 171 3.81 15.05 -2.33
N ASN A 172 4.97 15.10 -1.65
CA ASN A 172 5.65 16.35 -1.32
C ASN A 172 7.15 16.11 -1.10
N VAL A 173 7.96 17.09 -1.52
CA VAL A 173 9.38 17.18 -1.18
C VAL A 173 9.61 18.55 -0.54
N ALA A 174 10.12 18.58 0.68
CA ALA A 174 10.38 19.80 1.42
C ALA A 174 11.84 19.84 1.90
N THR A 175 12.30 21.05 2.24
CA THR A 175 13.62 21.25 2.88
C THR A 175 13.57 20.89 4.36
N LEU A 176 14.72 20.81 5.01
CA LEU A 176 14.78 20.60 6.45
C LEU A 176 14.14 21.75 7.22
N ASP A 177 14.29 23.00 6.74
CA ASP A 177 13.71 24.18 7.36
C ASP A 177 12.18 24.16 7.35
N ASP A 178 11.58 23.56 6.31
CA ASP A 178 10.15 23.42 6.15
C ASP A 178 9.58 22.10 6.72
N ALA A 179 10.43 21.26 7.33
CA ALA A 179 10.06 19.89 7.72
C ALA A 179 8.84 19.83 8.66
N VAL A 180 8.77 20.73 9.64
CA VAL A 180 7.65 20.77 10.60
C VAL A 180 6.33 21.02 9.86
N THR A 181 6.27 22.02 8.99
CA THR A 181 5.09 22.34 8.17
C THR A 181 4.75 21.24 7.20
N ALA A 182 5.76 20.64 6.58
CA ALA A 182 5.57 19.56 5.60
C ALA A 182 5.03 18.25 6.23
N LEU A 183 5.41 17.96 7.47
CA LEU A 183 4.95 16.78 8.22
C LEU A 183 3.62 17.01 8.96
N ASN A 184 3.22 18.26 9.16
CA ASN A 184 1.94 18.66 9.75
C ASN A 184 1.11 19.47 8.74
N PRO A 185 0.74 18.91 7.59
CA PRO A 185 0.00 19.67 6.58
C PRO A 185 -1.39 20.05 7.08
N THR A 186 -1.84 21.27 6.78
CA THR A 186 -3.22 21.72 7.04
C THR A 186 -4.24 21.06 6.11
N GLU A 187 -3.77 20.58 4.95
CA GLU A 187 -4.57 19.85 3.96
C GLU A 187 -4.02 18.44 3.76
N ARG A 188 -4.94 17.48 3.53
CA ARG A 188 -4.53 16.10 3.22
C ARG A 188 -3.74 16.04 1.92
N ARG A 189 -2.55 15.49 1.99
CA ARG A 189 -1.72 15.19 0.81
C ARG A 189 -1.68 13.69 0.56
N SER A 190 -1.85 13.29 -0.70
CA SER A 190 -1.72 11.89 -1.12
C SER A 190 -0.26 11.60 -1.47
N GLY A 191 0.28 10.49 -0.97
CA GLY A 191 1.65 10.06 -1.21
C GLY A 191 2.59 10.33 -0.05
N LYS A 192 3.88 10.02 -0.25
CA LYS A 192 4.93 10.15 0.76
C LYS A 192 5.47 11.60 0.80
N THR A 193 5.63 12.15 2.00
CA THR A 193 6.40 13.38 2.19
C THR A 193 7.87 13.02 2.38
N ILE A 194 8.76 13.65 1.61
CA ILE A 194 10.21 13.49 1.68
C ILE A 194 10.82 14.79 2.17
N ILE A 195 11.71 14.70 3.15
CA ILE A 195 12.50 15.84 3.64
C ILE A 195 13.91 15.74 3.07
N ARG A 196 14.31 16.76 2.30
CA ARG A 196 15.65 16.87 1.76
C ARG A 196 16.53 17.61 2.77
N VAL A 197 17.50 16.90 3.34
CA VAL A 197 18.40 17.43 4.40
C VAL A 197 19.52 18.27 3.80
N ARG A 198 19.93 17.98 2.55
CA ARG A 198 20.94 18.71 1.80
C ARG A 198 20.44 18.98 0.39
N PRO A 199 20.84 20.12 -0.23
CA PRO A 199 20.49 20.44 -1.60
C PRO A 199 21.00 19.40 -2.58
#